data_affc275a45ac6d9387a1515ee1198f92
#
_entry.id   affc275a45ac6d9387a1515ee1198f92
#
_cell.length_a   1.000
_cell.length_b   1.000
_cell.length_c   1.000
_cell.angle_alpha   90.00
_cell.angle_beta   90.00
_cell.angle_gamma   90.00
#
_symmetry.space_group_name_H-M   'P 1'
#
loop_
_entity.id
_entity.type
_entity.pdbx_description
1 polymer ?
#
loop_
_entity_poly.entity_id
_entity_poly.type
_entity_poly.pdbx_seq_one_letter_code
_entity_poly.pdbx_strand_id
1 'polypeptide(L)'
;MRYRALVLFSVLSVLVVSAVGSGAGADARQTSLADEMDRASGEYGVPGELLLAMGYVNTRWEMPPPSASDYKADDPEGRGNYGVMALVRNPSEDTLGRASALTGESVEAIKNDRASNVRGGAAVLADLAGEEKPRDLDGWYDAVSRYGGGELYAQQVYEVLREGAAATTSTGERLELAPREVEVPALYSAQATGDYPRSRWYGNGGRNYTESRREPTSDVNTIVIHMTQGSWSSAINYFASSSNESASAHYTVRSSDGFIGQSVRESDIAWHAGWWPTNKHSIGIEHEGYVDQPRWFTDAMYRSSARLSAYLAVKYHIPIDRKHIIEHKQVPGCSTGGGGVGCHTDPGRYWNWRKYMDLVKDRARTIRNNTYQQVVDNATPGRFKASDHWNVSRRHTTISYGPNQRVLPRPLSVSRNAAFKIRTPARGSYRVYGWWPADRDYNARTMFRIKTTGGWTRRTVNQQINGGRWIYLGTYNLAENDSYRVEVSSKSPGRGRVVADAVKVMRS
;
A
#
# COMPACT_ATOMS: atom_id res chain seq x y z
N MET A 1 -8.37 52.75 -8.13
CA MET A 1 -7.46 53.00 -7.03
C MET A 1 -7.60 51.88 -6.00
N ARG A 2 -6.73 50.89 -6.03
CA ARG A 2 -6.70 49.81 -5.03
C ARG A 2 -5.26 49.75 -4.46
N TYR A 3 -5.12 50.11 -3.22
CA TYR A 3 -3.86 50.10 -2.47
C TYR A 3 -3.47 48.64 -2.17
N ARG A 4 -2.27 48.24 -2.58
CA ARG A 4 -1.59 47.03 -2.11
C ARG A 4 -0.75 47.41 -0.88
N ALA A 5 -1.07 46.80 0.24
CA ALA A 5 -0.26 46.89 1.44
C ALA A 5 0.91 45.92 1.33
N LEU A 6 2.12 46.45 1.38
CA LEU A 6 3.38 45.71 1.49
C LEU A 6 3.58 45.39 2.97
N VAL A 7 3.62 44.11 3.33
CA VAL A 7 4.01 43.69 4.70
C VAL A 7 5.50 43.35 4.67
N LEU A 8 6.31 44.21 5.28
CA LEU A 8 7.72 43.92 5.56
C LEU A 8 7.79 43.02 6.78
N PHE A 9 8.35 41.83 6.63
CA PHE A 9 8.76 40.99 7.73
C PHE A 9 10.21 41.37 8.12
N SER A 10 10.37 41.96 9.31
CA SER A 10 11.64 42.19 9.92
C SER A 10 12.16 40.91 10.54
N VAL A 11 13.32 40.44 10.09
CA VAL A 11 14.05 39.32 10.70
C VAL A 11 14.67 39.84 12.00
N LEU A 12 14.15 39.40 13.14
CA LEU A 12 14.70 39.66 14.45
C LEU A 12 15.64 38.51 14.82
N SER A 13 16.94 38.75 14.69
CA SER A 13 17.99 37.86 15.19
C SER A 13 18.00 37.89 16.71
N VAL A 14 17.61 36.79 17.35
CA VAL A 14 17.68 36.65 18.81
C VAL A 14 19.08 36.16 19.18
N LEU A 15 19.91 37.04 19.68
CA LEU A 15 21.14 36.69 20.40
C LEU A 15 20.74 36.11 21.77
N VAL A 16 21.02 34.83 22.00
CA VAL A 16 20.93 34.25 23.35
C VAL A 16 22.24 34.50 24.08
N VAL A 17 22.22 35.44 25.03
CA VAL A 17 23.30 35.63 25.98
C VAL A 17 23.17 34.59 27.08
N SER A 18 24.11 33.65 27.16
CA SER A 18 24.19 32.66 28.22
C SER A 18 24.90 33.30 29.44
N ALA A 19 24.20 33.35 30.56
CA ALA A 19 24.79 33.73 31.85
C ALA A 19 25.66 32.57 32.38
N VAL A 20 26.93 32.88 32.67
CA VAL A 20 27.89 31.95 33.26
C VAL A 20 27.62 31.83 34.76
N GLY A 21 27.10 30.68 35.20
CA GLY A 21 27.06 30.29 36.59
C GLY A 21 28.16 29.25 36.86
N SER A 22 29.16 29.64 37.66
CA SER A 22 30.26 28.77 38.06
C SER A 22 29.79 27.74 39.09
N GLY A 23 29.83 26.48 38.73
CA GLY A 23 29.60 25.33 39.62
C GLY A 23 30.33 24.12 39.07
N ALA A 24 31.40 23.70 39.74
CA ALA A 24 32.26 22.60 39.34
C ALA A 24 31.51 21.24 39.36
N GLY A 25 31.42 20.65 38.22
CA GLY A 25 30.95 19.29 37.94
C GLY A 25 31.06 19.13 36.44
N ALA A 26 32.19 18.58 35.95
CA ALA A 26 32.33 18.28 34.52
C ALA A 26 31.44 17.08 34.13
N ASP A 27 30.15 17.30 34.03
CA ASP A 27 29.32 16.50 33.13
C ASP A 27 29.80 16.85 31.72
N ALA A 28 30.43 15.89 31.06
CA ALA A 28 30.72 15.98 29.64
C ALA A 28 29.33 16.12 28.96
N ARG A 29 28.91 17.34 28.69
CA ARG A 29 27.68 17.62 27.94
C ARG A 29 27.84 16.88 26.59
N GLN A 30 27.05 15.88 26.40
CA GLN A 30 26.94 15.22 25.11
C GLN A 30 26.69 16.34 24.08
N THR A 31 27.56 16.44 23.07
CA THR A 31 27.43 17.45 22.02
C THR A 31 26.14 17.26 21.30
N SER A 32 25.47 18.31 20.89
CA SER A 32 24.23 18.19 20.13
C SER A 32 24.49 17.57 18.74
N LEU A 33 23.51 16.92 18.17
CA LEU A 33 23.62 16.39 16.81
C LEU A 33 23.86 17.51 15.80
N ALA A 34 23.27 18.67 16.02
CA ALA A 34 23.53 19.85 15.19
C ALA A 34 25.01 20.26 15.23
N ASP A 35 25.63 20.34 16.42
CA ASP A 35 27.06 20.63 16.55
C ASP A 35 27.96 19.56 15.95
N GLU A 36 27.52 18.29 15.96
CA GLU A 36 28.25 17.18 15.32
C GLU A 36 28.17 17.27 13.80
N MET A 37 27.00 17.61 13.24
CA MET A 37 26.81 17.85 11.81
C MET A 37 27.62 19.07 11.34
N ASP A 38 27.61 20.17 12.09
CA ASP A 38 28.35 21.39 11.77
C ASP A 38 29.88 21.15 11.78
N ARG A 39 30.39 20.37 12.74
CA ARG A 39 31.80 19.99 12.77
C ARG A 39 32.19 19.13 11.59
N ALA A 40 31.41 18.11 11.28
CA ALA A 40 31.65 17.24 10.13
C ALA A 40 31.53 18.01 8.79
N SER A 41 30.60 18.95 8.71
CA SER A 41 30.44 19.89 7.58
C SER A 41 31.73 20.70 7.37
N GLY A 42 32.25 21.31 8.42
CA GLY A 42 33.50 22.10 8.36
C GLY A 42 34.73 21.25 8.04
N GLU A 43 34.83 20.04 8.56
CA GLU A 43 35.96 19.12 8.34
C GLU A 43 36.04 18.62 6.89
N TYR A 44 34.89 18.24 6.30
CA TYR A 44 34.85 17.58 4.98
C TYR A 44 34.31 18.48 3.85
N GLY A 45 33.91 19.73 4.14
CA GLY A 45 33.37 20.64 3.13
C GLY A 45 32.02 20.22 2.57
N VAL A 46 31.21 19.49 3.35
CA VAL A 46 29.86 19.05 2.99
C VAL A 46 28.84 20.03 3.59
N PRO A 47 27.81 20.47 2.85
CA PRO A 47 26.78 21.34 3.43
C PRO A 47 26.09 20.71 4.65
N GLY A 48 26.01 21.42 5.77
CA GLY A 48 25.40 20.93 7.01
C GLY A 48 23.92 20.61 6.83
N GLU A 49 23.20 21.39 6.02
CA GLU A 49 21.81 21.13 5.69
C GLU A 49 21.62 19.79 4.94
N LEU A 50 22.58 19.41 4.13
CA LEU A 50 22.57 18.16 3.41
C LEU A 50 22.74 16.97 4.37
N LEU A 51 23.68 17.08 5.32
CA LEU A 51 23.88 16.07 6.37
C LEU A 51 22.61 15.94 7.24
N LEU A 52 21.99 17.07 7.62
CA LEU A 52 20.73 17.06 8.36
C LEU A 52 19.60 16.38 7.57
N ALA A 53 19.46 16.69 6.27
CA ALA A 53 18.44 16.07 5.43
C ALA A 53 18.66 14.54 5.31
N MET A 54 19.91 14.11 5.10
CA MET A 54 20.26 12.68 5.04
C MET A 54 19.98 11.97 6.35
N GLY A 55 20.39 12.54 7.48
CA GLY A 55 20.11 11.97 8.80
C GLY A 55 18.61 11.88 9.10
N TYR A 56 17.82 12.85 8.64
CA TYR A 56 16.36 12.79 8.77
C TYR A 56 15.73 11.67 7.92
N VAL A 57 16.13 11.56 6.68
CA VAL A 57 15.63 10.49 5.76
C VAL A 57 15.97 9.12 6.32
N ASN A 58 17.20 8.94 6.80
CA ASN A 58 17.71 7.66 7.26
C ASN A 58 17.03 7.19 8.55
N THR A 59 16.97 8.06 9.58
CA THR A 59 16.63 7.63 10.94
C THR A 59 15.75 8.62 11.69
N ARG A 60 15.31 9.72 11.08
CA ARG A 60 14.67 10.85 11.78
C ARG A 60 15.56 11.42 12.89
N TRP A 61 16.88 11.48 12.62
CA TRP A 61 17.93 11.93 13.53
C TRP A 61 18.15 11.06 14.78
N GLU A 62 17.66 9.83 14.77
CA GLU A 62 17.98 8.87 15.83
C GLU A 62 19.28 8.15 15.53
N MET A 63 19.91 7.61 16.60
CA MET A 63 21.01 6.67 16.50
C MET A 63 20.52 5.27 16.83
N PRO A 64 20.06 4.47 15.84
CA PRO A 64 19.59 3.11 16.09
C PRO A 64 20.75 2.26 16.63
N PRO A 65 20.48 1.30 17.52
CA PRO A 65 21.51 0.38 17.96
C PRO A 65 21.98 -0.47 16.76
N PRO A 66 23.25 -0.85 16.67
CA PRO A 66 23.78 -1.65 15.56
C PRO A 66 22.97 -2.93 15.28
N SER A 67 22.48 -3.58 16.34
CA SER A 67 21.66 -4.79 16.25
C SER A 67 20.30 -4.60 15.55
N ALA A 68 19.86 -3.35 15.35
CA ALA A 68 18.59 -3.08 14.67
C ALA A 68 18.62 -3.48 13.20
N SER A 69 19.80 -3.45 12.56
CA SER A 69 19.95 -3.74 11.13
C SER A 69 21.24 -4.51 10.81
N ASP A 70 21.80 -5.26 11.75
CA ASP A 70 22.96 -6.11 11.47
C ASP A 70 22.69 -7.04 10.29
N TYR A 71 23.66 -7.11 9.37
CA TYR A 71 23.47 -7.90 8.16
C TYR A 71 23.19 -9.37 8.46
N LYS A 72 22.14 -9.88 7.86
CA LYS A 72 21.76 -11.31 7.86
C LYS A 72 21.34 -11.68 6.45
N ALA A 73 21.94 -12.73 5.92
CA ALA A 73 21.48 -13.30 4.66
C ALA A 73 20.01 -13.75 4.78
N ASP A 74 19.24 -13.59 3.70
CA ASP A 74 17.83 -13.99 3.60
C ASP A 74 16.86 -13.23 4.55
N ASP A 75 17.31 -12.12 5.14
CA ASP A 75 16.53 -11.28 6.03
C ASP A 75 16.45 -9.84 5.45
N PRO A 76 15.28 -9.36 4.99
CA PRO A 76 15.15 -8.04 4.41
C PRO A 76 15.39 -6.89 5.40
N GLU A 77 15.33 -7.16 6.72
CA GLU A 77 15.63 -6.20 7.77
C GLU A 77 17.12 -6.13 8.08
N GLY A 78 17.81 -7.26 7.98
CA GLY A 78 19.24 -7.41 8.25
C GLY A 78 20.11 -6.90 7.10
N ARG A 79 19.98 -5.62 6.72
CA ARG A 79 20.65 -5.02 5.57
C ARG A 79 22.01 -4.41 5.87
N GLY A 80 22.41 -4.36 7.13
CA GLY A 80 23.70 -3.81 7.56
C GLY A 80 23.78 -2.28 7.47
N ASN A 81 22.72 -1.56 7.86
CA ASN A 81 22.70 -0.09 7.92
C ASN A 81 23.00 0.37 9.34
N TYR A 82 23.94 1.29 9.52
CA TYR A 82 24.41 1.69 10.84
C TYR A 82 24.36 3.18 11.07
N GLY A 83 23.74 3.57 12.18
CA GLY A 83 23.73 4.90 12.74
C GLY A 83 22.89 5.93 11.97
N VAL A 84 23.03 7.19 12.39
CA VAL A 84 22.27 8.35 11.86
C VAL A 84 22.47 8.49 10.35
N MET A 85 23.70 8.25 9.87
CA MET A 85 24.04 8.37 8.47
C MET A 85 23.76 7.11 7.65
N ALA A 86 23.25 6.05 8.28
CA ALA A 86 22.93 4.77 7.64
C ALA A 86 24.08 4.18 6.80
N LEU A 87 25.30 4.22 7.34
CA LEU A 87 26.47 3.63 6.70
C LEU A 87 26.29 2.12 6.54
N VAL A 88 26.55 1.60 5.36
CA VAL A 88 26.23 0.20 4.98
C VAL A 88 27.44 -0.70 5.09
N ARG A 89 27.21 -1.93 5.58
CA ARG A 89 28.14 -3.07 5.41
C ARG A 89 27.36 -4.35 5.15
N ASN A 90 27.34 -4.76 3.89
CA ASN A 90 26.80 -6.03 3.41
C ASN A 90 27.56 -6.49 2.15
N PRO A 91 27.29 -7.65 1.57
CA PRO A 91 27.99 -8.12 0.36
C PRO A 91 27.84 -7.22 -0.87
N SER A 92 26.83 -6.36 -0.91
CA SER A 92 26.58 -5.45 -2.05
C SER A 92 27.28 -4.11 -1.90
N GLU A 93 27.57 -3.68 -0.66
CA GLU A 93 28.08 -2.34 -0.37
C GLU A 93 28.82 -2.29 0.97
N ASP A 94 29.94 -1.53 1.06
CA ASP A 94 30.70 -1.29 2.30
C ASP A 94 31.09 0.19 2.47
N THR A 95 30.08 1.08 2.61
CA THR A 95 30.33 2.48 2.97
C THR A 95 30.83 2.63 4.41
N LEU A 96 30.53 1.68 5.30
CA LEU A 96 31.04 1.67 6.66
C LEU A 96 32.55 1.43 6.71
N GLY A 97 33.09 0.47 5.94
CA GLY A 97 34.51 0.25 5.80
C GLY A 97 35.23 1.42 5.14
N ARG A 98 34.58 2.04 4.12
CA ARG A 98 35.08 3.25 3.48
C ARG A 98 35.18 4.43 4.48
N ALA A 99 34.14 4.63 5.32
CA ALA A 99 34.15 5.63 6.38
C ALA A 99 35.31 5.41 7.35
N SER A 100 35.54 4.18 7.79
CA SER A 100 36.67 3.82 8.66
C SER A 100 38.03 4.16 8.02
N ALA A 101 38.20 3.84 6.74
CA ALA A 101 39.43 4.16 6.00
C ALA A 101 39.67 5.66 5.84
N LEU A 102 38.63 6.45 5.59
CA LEU A 102 38.72 7.90 5.37
C LEU A 102 38.92 8.69 6.67
N THR A 103 38.33 8.25 7.79
CA THR A 103 38.39 8.95 9.07
C THR A 103 39.52 8.47 9.98
N GLY A 104 40.03 7.25 9.75
CA GLY A 104 40.96 6.58 10.65
C GLY A 104 40.30 6.01 11.92
N GLU A 105 38.97 6.11 12.04
CA GLU A 105 38.23 5.57 13.18
C GLU A 105 37.89 4.09 12.99
N SER A 106 37.76 3.36 14.09
CA SER A 106 37.38 1.95 14.01
C SER A 106 35.92 1.80 13.57
N VAL A 107 35.64 0.72 12.85
CA VAL A 107 34.27 0.34 12.47
C VAL A 107 33.33 0.30 13.67
N GLU A 108 33.79 -0.21 14.79
CA GLU A 108 32.99 -0.28 16.02
C GLU A 108 32.71 1.11 16.63
N ALA A 109 33.65 2.04 16.54
CA ALA A 109 33.39 3.43 16.92
C ALA A 109 32.31 4.04 16.05
N ILE A 110 32.41 3.92 14.71
CA ILE A 110 31.45 4.44 13.75
C ILE A 110 30.05 3.82 13.93
N LYS A 111 29.96 2.56 14.31
CA LYS A 111 28.67 1.91 14.59
C LYS A 111 27.99 2.37 15.87
N ASN A 112 28.75 2.69 16.91
CA ASN A 112 28.24 2.86 18.27
C ASN A 112 28.28 4.29 18.78
N ASP A 113 29.12 5.15 18.20
CA ASP A 113 29.24 6.55 18.56
C ASP A 113 28.65 7.47 17.49
N ARG A 114 27.73 8.37 17.89
CA ARG A 114 26.98 9.20 16.96
C ARG A 114 27.88 10.21 16.23
N ALA A 115 28.83 10.83 16.95
CA ALA A 115 29.71 11.79 16.33
C ALA A 115 30.65 11.14 15.30
N SER A 116 31.18 9.96 15.62
CA SER A 116 31.96 9.13 14.70
C SER A 116 31.14 8.71 13.48
N ASN A 117 29.86 8.35 13.66
CA ASN A 117 28.97 8.00 12.56
C ASN A 117 28.67 9.18 11.61
N VAL A 118 28.38 10.34 12.18
CA VAL A 118 28.17 11.58 11.40
C VAL A 118 29.42 11.96 10.64
N ARG A 119 30.58 11.92 11.30
CA ARG A 119 31.89 12.22 10.69
C ARG A 119 32.19 11.25 9.56
N GLY A 120 31.95 9.94 9.77
CA GLY A 120 32.11 8.90 8.75
C GLY A 120 31.20 9.10 7.55
N GLY A 121 29.94 9.45 7.76
CA GLY A 121 28.99 9.76 6.70
C GLY A 121 29.38 10.99 5.87
N ALA A 122 29.84 12.06 6.51
CA ALA A 122 30.33 13.25 5.84
C ALA A 122 31.60 12.95 5.01
N ALA A 123 32.55 12.18 5.56
CA ALA A 123 33.76 11.77 4.85
C ALA A 123 33.43 10.97 3.57
N VAL A 124 32.52 9.99 3.67
CA VAL A 124 32.10 9.20 2.50
C VAL A 124 31.38 10.06 1.46
N LEU A 125 30.50 10.95 1.89
CA LEU A 125 29.80 11.84 0.95
C LEU A 125 30.77 12.79 0.25
N ALA A 126 31.73 13.35 0.99
CA ALA A 126 32.77 14.19 0.44
C ALA A 126 33.64 13.46 -0.56
N ASP A 127 34.04 12.22 -0.26
CA ASP A 127 34.85 11.39 -1.17
C ASP A 127 34.07 11.04 -2.44
N LEU A 128 32.76 10.76 -2.33
CA LEU A 128 31.87 10.56 -3.48
C LEU A 128 31.71 11.81 -4.35
N ALA A 129 31.76 13.00 -3.78
CA ALA A 129 31.69 14.26 -4.52
C ALA A 129 32.97 14.56 -5.35
N GLY A 130 34.10 13.91 -5.00
CA GLY A 130 35.38 14.13 -5.69
C GLY A 130 36.24 15.23 -5.05
N GLU A 131 37.36 15.59 -5.69
CA GLU A 131 38.30 16.61 -5.16
C GLU A 131 37.69 18.00 -5.21
N GLU A 132 37.05 18.38 -6.33
CA GLU A 132 36.35 19.64 -6.46
C GLU A 132 34.92 19.51 -5.92
N LYS A 133 34.68 20.08 -4.72
CA LYS A 133 33.35 20.03 -4.10
C LYS A 133 32.35 20.93 -4.84
N PRO A 134 31.10 20.49 -5.03
CA PRO A 134 30.04 21.32 -5.56
C PRO A 134 29.84 22.60 -4.72
N ARG A 135 29.54 23.72 -5.40
CA ARG A 135 29.41 25.04 -4.75
C ARG A 135 28.02 25.27 -4.15
N ASP A 136 27.01 24.59 -4.65
CA ASP A 136 25.62 24.70 -4.26
C ASP A 136 25.04 23.32 -3.92
N LEU A 137 23.85 23.29 -3.34
CA LEU A 137 23.20 22.06 -2.91
C LEU A 137 22.86 21.16 -4.10
N ASP A 138 22.44 21.72 -5.24
CA ASP A 138 22.02 20.93 -6.41
C ASP A 138 23.16 20.12 -6.99
N GLY A 139 24.38 20.66 -6.96
CA GLY A 139 25.57 19.96 -7.43
C GLY A 139 25.93 18.70 -6.63
N TRP A 140 25.40 18.53 -5.42
CA TRP A 140 25.63 17.34 -4.57
C TRP A 140 24.72 16.16 -4.92
N TYR A 141 23.73 16.34 -5.79
CA TYR A 141 22.72 15.32 -6.10
C TYR A 141 23.33 13.96 -6.48
N ASP A 142 24.33 13.95 -7.37
CA ASP A 142 24.98 12.72 -7.81
C ASP A 142 25.75 12.02 -6.68
N ALA A 143 26.41 12.79 -5.80
CA ALA A 143 27.11 12.23 -4.66
C ALA A 143 26.13 11.59 -3.67
N VAL A 144 25.01 12.26 -3.39
CA VAL A 144 23.93 11.75 -2.55
C VAL A 144 23.29 10.50 -3.17
N SER A 145 23.08 10.49 -4.49
CA SER A 145 22.58 9.32 -5.21
C SER A 145 23.50 8.11 -5.05
N ARG A 146 24.79 8.31 -5.23
CA ARG A 146 25.79 7.24 -5.05
C ARG A 146 25.92 6.79 -3.58
N TYR A 147 25.75 7.71 -2.64
CA TYR A 147 25.77 7.40 -1.21
C TYR A 147 24.63 6.47 -0.79
N GLY A 148 23.42 6.69 -1.29
CA GLY A 148 22.21 5.93 -0.92
C GLY A 148 21.84 4.82 -1.89
N GLY A 149 22.75 4.43 -2.79
CA GLY A 149 22.55 3.33 -3.73
C GLY A 149 21.61 3.63 -4.89
N GLY A 150 21.28 4.90 -5.15
CA GLY A 150 20.47 5.28 -6.30
C GLY A 150 19.68 6.58 -6.19
N GLU A 151 19.15 7.04 -7.32
CA GLU A 151 18.41 8.31 -7.45
C GLU A 151 17.20 8.46 -6.52
N LEU A 152 16.56 7.35 -6.14
CA LEU A 152 15.42 7.37 -5.20
C LEU A 152 15.80 7.94 -3.84
N TYR A 153 17.01 7.62 -3.37
CA TYR A 153 17.50 8.15 -2.11
C TYR A 153 17.78 9.65 -2.23
N ALA A 154 18.50 10.06 -3.27
CA ALA A 154 18.77 11.48 -3.51
C ALA A 154 17.46 12.26 -3.64
N GLN A 155 16.49 11.78 -4.40
CA GLN A 155 15.19 12.43 -4.51
C GLN A 155 14.53 12.61 -3.13
N GLN A 156 14.51 11.57 -2.28
CA GLN A 156 13.91 11.65 -0.94
C GLN A 156 14.65 12.67 -0.04
N VAL A 157 15.98 12.73 -0.13
CA VAL A 157 16.80 13.73 0.58
C VAL A 157 16.48 15.15 0.10
N TYR A 158 16.39 15.35 -1.22
CA TYR A 158 16.09 16.65 -1.82
C TYR A 158 14.64 17.10 -1.61
N GLU A 159 13.69 16.16 -1.53
CA GLU A 159 12.32 16.46 -1.08
C GLU A 159 12.35 17.01 0.36
N VAL A 160 13.15 16.41 1.27
CA VAL A 160 13.30 16.89 2.65
C VAL A 160 14.02 18.23 2.70
N LEU A 161 15.04 18.47 1.89
CA LEU A 161 15.68 19.79 1.78
C LEU A 161 14.68 20.86 1.35
N ARG A 162 13.87 20.58 0.33
CA ARG A 162 12.88 21.53 -0.20
C ARG A 162 11.74 21.81 0.78
N GLU A 163 11.27 20.81 1.50
CA GLU A 163 10.12 20.93 2.41
C GLU A 163 10.52 21.35 3.83
N GLY A 164 11.77 21.12 4.18
CA GLY A 164 12.24 21.21 5.56
C GLY A 164 11.80 20.02 6.39
N ALA A 165 12.35 19.94 7.61
CA ALA A 165 11.97 18.92 8.58
C ALA A 165 12.13 19.43 10.00
N ALA A 166 11.31 18.96 10.93
CA ALA A 166 11.46 19.20 12.36
C ALA A 166 11.08 17.96 13.15
N ALA A 167 11.91 17.59 14.13
CA ALA A 167 11.61 16.48 15.03
C ALA A 167 12.33 16.67 16.37
N THR A 168 11.81 16.00 17.41
CA THR A 168 12.49 15.84 18.70
C THR A 168 12.94 14.39 18.79
N THR A 169 14.22 14.14 19.02
CA THR A 169 14.79 12.79 19.19
C THR A 169 14.28 12.11 20.46
N SER A 170 14.51 10.83 20.59
CA SER A 170 14.20 10.06 21.80
C SER A 170 14.98 10.55 23.04
N THR A 171 16.13 11.18 22.82
CA THR A 171 16.94 11.82 23.87
C THR A 171 16.46 13.24 24.24
N GLY A 172 15.40 13.76 23.58
CA GLY A 172 14.81 15.07 23.84
C GLY A 172 15.47 16.21 23.06
N GLU A 173 16.41 15.93 22.18
CA GLU A 173 17.06 16.95 21.34
C GLU A 173 16.09 17.37 20.21
N ARG A 174 15.81 18.68 20.11
CA ARG A 174 14.99 19.25 19.05
C ARG A 174 15.86 19.71 17.89
N LEU A 175 15.58 19.19 16.72
CA LEU A 175 16.26 19.57 15.48
C LEU A 175 15.25 20.12 14.48
N GLU A 176 15.74 21.07 13.68
CA GLU A 176 14.96 21.70 12.63
C GLU A 176 15.85 21.97 11.41
N LEU A 177 15.38 21.54 10.25
CA LEU A 177 15.94 21.87 8.95
C LEU A 177 14.96 22.81 8.25
N ALA A 178 15.36 24.05 8.07
CA ALA A 178 14.55 25.02 7.32
C ALA A 178 14.49 24.63 5.83
N PRO A 179 13.36 24.90 5.13
CA PRO A 179 13.24 24.68 3.70
C PRO A 179 14.35 25.37 2.90
N ARG A 180 14.82 24.72 1.84
CA ARG A 180 15.81 25.22 0.90
C ARG A 180 15.25 25.21 -0.52
N GLU A 181 15.66 26.21 -1.32
CA GLU A 181 15.43 26.18 -2.75
C GLU A 181 16.43 25.22 -3.38
N VAL A 182 15.95 24.06 -3.82
CA VAL A 182 16.73 23.03 -4.51
C VAL A 182 15.90 22.43 -5.65
N GLU A 183 16.57 22.05 -6.71
CA GLU A 183 15.94 21.29 -7.78
C GLU A 183 15.80 19.83 -7.37
N VAL A 184 14.57 19.31 -7.43
CA VAL A 184 14.30 17.88 -7.27
C VAL A 184 14.07 17.31 -8.65
N PRO A 185 15.04 16.60 -9.22
CA PRO A 185 14.87 15.99 -10.53
C PRO A 185 13.64 15.09 -10.55
N ALA A 186 12.75 15.30 -11.50
CA ALA A 186 11.64 14.38 -11.70
C ALA A 186 12.24 13.03 -12.10
N LEU A 187 12.16 12.04 -11.23
CA LEU A 187 12.45 10.66 -11.64
C LEU A 187 11.56 10.38 -12.84
N TYR A 188 12.17 9.97 -13.95
CA TYR A 188 11.53 9.73 -15.23
C TYR A 188 10.14 9.14 -15.01
N SER A 189 9.14 9.88 -15.45
CA SER A 189 7.72 9.75 -15.10
C SER A 189 7.03 8.48 -15.62
N ALA A 190 7.76 7.52 -16.13
CA ALA A 190 7.24 6.32 -16.76
C ALA A 190 7.54 5.03 -16.01
N GLN A 191 7.60 5.08 -14.68
CA GLN A 191 7.55 3.82 -13.95
C GLN A 191 6.17 3.20 -14.12
N ALA A 192 6.17 1.98 -14.68
CA ALA A 192 4.93 1.24 -14.89
C ALA A 192 4.14 1.12 -13.58
N THR A 193 2.84 1.12 -13.68
CA THR A 193 1.96 0.79 -12.55
C THR A 193 2.30 -0.61 -12.05
N GLY A 194 2.37 -0.79 -10.74
CA GLY A 194 2.53 -2.10 -10.12
C GLY A 194 1.26 -2.95 -10.26
N ASP A 195 1.29 -4.16 -9.72
CA ASP A 195 0.13 -5.07 -9.71
C ASP A 195 -1.02 -4.53 -8.84
N TYR A 196 -0.69 -3.79 -7.81
CA TYR A 196 -1.64 -2.95 -7.09
C TYR A 196 -1.76 -1.58 -7.80
N PRO A 197 -2.96 -1.13 -8.22
CA PRO A 197 -3.12 0.07 -9.05
C PRO A 197 -2.61 1.39 -8.43
N ARG A 198 -2.33 1.40 -7.13
CA ARG A 198 -1.79 2.56 -6.40
C ARG A 198 -0.32 2.39 -6.01
N SER A 199 0.36 1.38 -6.53
CA SER A 199 1.80 1.19 -6.37
C SER A 199 2.56 1.61 -7.62
N ARG A 200 3.84 1.96 -7.43
CA ARG A 200 4.80 2.18 -8.52
C ARG A 200 5.72 0.97 -8.60
N TRP A 201 5.98 0.53 -9.82
CA TRP A 201 6.91 -0.55 -10.10
C TRP A 201 8.33 0.00 -10.17
N TYR A 202 9.21 -0.50 -9.31
CA TYR A 202 10.64 -0.16 -9.30
C TYR A 202 11.51 -1.26 -9.90
N GLY A 203 10.91 -2.39 -10.20
CA GLY A 203 11.61 -3.54 -10.73
C GLY A 203 12.39 -4.29 -9.65
N ASN A 204 12.95 -5.38 -10.09
CA ASN A 204 13.96 -6.13 -9.36
C ASN A 204 15.02 -6.53 -10.39
N GLY A 205 16.16 -5.87 -10.36
CA GLY A 205 17.31 -6.21 -11.22
C GLY A 205 18.15 -7.34 -10.66
N GLY A 206 17.84 -7.78 -9.43
CA GLY A 206 18.60 -8.75 -8.69
C GLY A 206 18.16 -10.20 -8.89
N ARG A 207 18.89 -11.09 -8.23
CA ARG A 207 18.62 -12.53 -8.19
C ARG A 207 18.04 -12.96 -6.85
N ASN A 208 17.31 -12.07 -6.21
CA ASN A 208 16.81 -12.21 -4.83
C ASN A 208 15.31 -12.54 -4.77
N TYR A 209 14.77 -13.11 -5.82
CA TYR A 209 13.40 -13.65 -5.88
C TYR A 209 13.36 -14.89 -6.77
N THR A 210 12.25 -15.59 -6.75
CA THR A 210 12.05 -16.74 -7.63
C THR A 210 10.95 -16.43 -8.64
N GLU A 211 11.28 -16.45 -9.94
CA GLU A 211 10.29 -16.39 -10.99
C GLU A 211 9.29 -17.55 -10.84
N SER A 212 8.02 -17.21 -10.87
CA SER A 212 6.94 -18.16 -10.68
C SER A 212 5.72 -17.70 -11.47
N ARG A 213 4.73 -18.59 -11.56
CA ARG A 213 3.41 -18.27 -12.11
C ARG A 213 2.36 -18.69 -11.10
N ARG A 214 2.48 -18.15 -9.88
CA ARG A 214 1.53 -18.47 -8.80
C ARG A 214 0.11 -18.13 -9.25
N GLU A 215 -0.77 -19.12 -9.15
CA GLU A 215 -2.18 -18.89 -9.46
C GLU A 215 -2.83 -18.04 -8.36
N PRO A 216 -3.55 -16.96 -8.73
CA PRO A 216 -4.08 -16.00 -7.76
C PRO A 216 -5.02 -16.59 -6.70
N THR A 217 -5.59 -17.77 -6.94
CA THR A 217 -6.67 -18.30 -6.09
C THR A 217 -6.27 -19.48 -5.20
N SER A 218 -5.10 -20.07 -5.41
CA SER A 218 -4.69 -21.29 -4.69
C SER A 218 -3.36 -21.17 -3.96
N ASP A 219 -2.45 -20.34 -4.46
CA ASP A 219 -1.06 -20.35 -4.01
C ASP A 219 -0.76 -19.26 -2.98
N VAL A 220 -1.42 -18.12 -3.04
CA VAL A 220 -1.24 -17.02 -2.09
C VAL A 220 -2.35 -17.02 -1.05
N ASN A 221 -2.02 -17.30 0.20
CA ASN A 221 -2.97 -17.41 1.31
C ASN A 221 -2.61 -16.57 2.54
N THR A 222 -1.46 -15.89 2.53
CA THR A 222 -0.94 -15.14 3.68
C THR A 222 -0.38 -13.79 3.25
N ILE A 223 -0.51 -12.79 4.12
CA ILE A 223 0.17 -11.50 4.03
C ILE A 223 1.08 -11.39 5.25
N VAL A 224 2.36 -11.11 5.02
CA VAL A 224 3.35 -10.90 6.09
C VAL A 224 3.69 -9.42 6.18
N ILE A 225 3.58 -8.86 7.36
CA ILE A 225 3.85 -7.46 7.67
C ILE A 225 5.24 -7.34 8.27
N HIS A 226 6.07 -6.51 7.64
CA HIS A 226 7.46 -6.27 7.98
C HIS A 226 7.74 -4.81 8.29
N MET A 227 8.96 -4.56 8.79
CA MET A 227 9.52 -3.22 9.01
C MET A 227 10.94 -3.19 8.45
N THR A 228 11.26 -2.19 7.62
CA THR A 228 12.52 -2.16 6.85
C THR A 228 13.80 -1.98 7.68
N GLN A 229 13.69 -1.60 8.93
CA GLN A 229 14.84 -1.16 9.75
C GLN A 229 15.72 -0.14 8.99
N GLY A 230 15.06 0.84 8.38
CA GLY A 230 15.70 1.89 7.57
C GLY A 230 14.71 2.69 6.73
N SER A 231 15.25 3.54 5.82
CA SER A 231 14.45 4.39 4.94
C SER A 231 13.77 3.59 3.81
N TRP A 232 12.69 4.15 3.30
CA TRP A 232 11.93 3.58 2.18
C TRP A 232 12.78 3.42 0.92
N SER A 233 13.52 4.48 0.54
CA SER A 233 14.37 4.48 -0.66
C SER A 233 15.51 3.48 -0.57
N SER A 234 16.17 3.38 0.59
CA SER A 234 17.25 2.43 0.78
C SER A 234 16.75 0.97 0.68
N ALA A 235 15.52 0.69 1.15
CA ALA A 235 14.91 -0.63 1.01
C ALA A 235 14.61 -0.96 -0.47
N ILE A 236 13.99 -0.03 -1.20
CA ILE A 236 13.69 -0.21 -2.63
C ILE A 236 14.98 -0.39 -3.43
N ASN A 237 16.00 0.46 -3.20
CA ASN A 237 17.30 0.35 -3.89
C ASN A 237 17.99 -0.99 -3.60
N TYR A 238 17.95 -1.46 -2.35
CA TYR A 238 18.50 -2.76 -1.97
C TYR A 238 17.79 -3.91 -2.69
N PHE A 239 16.45 -3.92 -2.71
CA PHE A 239 15.67 -4.96 -3.39
C PHE A 239 15.84 -4.93 -4.91
N ALA A 240 16.07 -3.74 -5.50
CA ALA A 240 16.29 -3.59 -6.93
C ALA A 240 17.75 -3.80 -7.37
N SER A 241 18.70 -3.88 -6.44
CA SER A 241 20.12 -4.01 -6.76
C SER A 241 20.43 -5.36 -7.40
N SER A 242 21.15 -5.35 -8.53
CA SER A 242 21.63 -6.56 -9.21
C SER A 242 22.68 -7.35 -8.40
N SER A 243 23.32 -6.71 -7.42
CA SER A 243 24.28 -7.34 -6.52
C SER A 243 23.64 -7.95 -5.27
N ASN A 244 22.34 -7.72 -5.05
CA ASN A 244 21.61 -8.33 -3.96
C ASN A 244 21.09 -9.72 -4.38
N GLU A 245 21.63 -10.76 -3.77
CA GLU A 245 21.23 -12.17 -4.01
C GLU A 245 20.55 -12.78 -2.76
N SER A 246 20.14 -11.98 -1.76
CA SER A 246 19.72 -12.52 -0.47
C SER A 246 18.26 -12.29 -0.11
N ALA A 247 17.73 -11.08 -0.23
CA ALA A 247 16.39 -10.77 0.26
C ALA A 247 15.63 -9.80 -0.66
N SER A 248 14.31 -9.90 -0.65
CA SER A 248 13.40 -8.98 -1.35
C SER A 248 12.04 -8.94 -0.68
N ALA A 249 11.21 -7.95 -1.02
CA ALA A 249 9.81 -7.91 -0.66
C ALA A 249 8.95 -7.56 -1.89
N HIS A 250 7.66 -7.89 -1.85
CA HIS A 250 6.76 -7.53 -2.93
C HIS A 250 6.48 -6.02 -2.93
N TYR A 251 6.20 -5.47 -1.76
CA TYR A 251 5.82 -4.07 -1.58
C TYR A 251 6.56 -3.42 -0.43
N THR A 252 6.82 -2.11 -0.57
CA THR A 252 7.37 -1.27 0.50
C THR A 252 6.54 0.00 0.64
N VAL A 253 6.05 0.27 1.86
CA VAL A 253 5.16 1.40 2.18
C VAL A 253 5.95 2.48 2.90
N ARG A 254 5.95 3.72 2.35
CA ARG A 254 6.62 4.88 2.94
C ARG A 254 5.83 5.39 4.15
N SER A 255 6.54 5.77 5.20
CA SER A 255 5.93 6.21 6.45
C SER A 255 5.27 7.59 6.33
N SER A 256 5.91 8.55 5.67
CA SER A 256 5.48 9.95 5.64
C SER A 256 4.10 10.16 5.01
N ASP A 257 3.82 9.52 3.87
CA ASP A 257 2.63 9.74 3.03
C ASP A 257 1.90 8.45 2.66
N GLY A 258 2.49 7.28 2.96
CA GLY A 258 1.95 5.98 2.58
C GLY A 258 2.15 5.63 1.11
N PHE A 259 3.12 6.24 0.42
CA PHE A 259 3.49 5.87 -0.95
C PHE A 259 3.95 4.41 -1.01
N ILE A 260 3.57 3.68 -2.07
CA ILE A 260 3.84 2.25 -2.18
C ILE A 260 4.73 1.99 -3.39
N GLY A 261 5.92 1.46 -3.13
CA GLY A 261 6.79 0.84 -4.13
C GLY A 261 6.53 -0.65 -4.24
N GLN A 262 6.69 -1.20 -5.44
CA GLN A 262 6.66 -2.64 -5.70
C GLN A 262 7.98 -3.07 -6.34
N SER A 263 8.63 -4.07 -5.75
CA SER A 263 9.91 -4.60 -6.22
C SER A 263 9.81 -6.00 -6.82
N VAL A 264 8.86 -6.84 -6.38
CA VAL A 264 8.63 -8.19 -6.92
C VAL A 264 7.17 -8.31 -7.36
N ARG A 265 6.92 -8.95 -8.52
CA ARG A 265 5.55 -9.19 -8.99
C ARG A 265 4.82 -10.15 -8.06
N GLU A 266 3.51 -9.94 -7.90
CA GLU A 266 2.69 -10.83 -7.06
C GLU A 266 2.65 -12.28 -7.59
N SER A 267 2.88 -12.49 -8.90
CA SER A 267 3.02 -13.80 -9.52
C SER A 267 4.31 -14.52 -9.13
N ASP A 268 5.31 -13.79 -8.69
CA ASP A 268 6.63 -14.31 -8.35
C ASP A 268 6.79 -14.45 -6.82
N ILE A 269 7.85 -15.09 -6.38
CA ILE A 269 8.08 -15.39 -4.97
C ILE A 269 9.20 -14.47 -4.45
N ALA A 270 8.85 -13.46 -3.68
CA ALA A 270 9.82 -12.64 -2.96
C ALA A 270 10.42 -13.42 -1.78
N TRP A 271 11.70 -13.17 -1.49
CA TRP A 271 12.42 -13.79 -0.37
C TRP A 271 12.39 -12.83 0.83
N HIS A 272 11.23 -12.78 1.51
CA HIS A 272 11.00 -11.80 2.58
C HIS A 272 10.88 -12.41 3.99
N ALA A 273 10.63 -13.71 4.07
CA ALA A 273 10.26 -14.32 5.35
C ALA A 273 11.35 -15.21 5.97
N GLY A 274 12.53 -15.32 5.34
CA GLY A 274 13.59 -16.23 5.81
C GLY A 274 13.18 -17.71 5.87
N TRP A 275 11.97 -18.04 5.41
CA TRP A 275 11.39 -19.38 5.45
C TRP A 275 10.67 -19.70 4.14
N TRP A 276 11.23 -20.61 3.36
CA TRP A 276 10.75 -20.95 2.02
C TRP A 276 9.24 -21.29 1.93
N PRO A 277 8.68 -22.13 2.85
CA PRO A 277 7.24 -22.40 2.81
C PRO A 277 6.36 -21.15 2.95
N THR A 278 6.77 -20.18 3.78
CA THR A 278 6.06 -18.92 3.90
C THR A 278 6.23 -18.06 2.64
N ASN A 279 7.45 -17.90 2.12
CA ASN A 279 7.69 -17.14 0.89
C ASN A 279 6.82 -17.62 -0.26
N LYS A 280 6.68 -18.92 -0.45
CA LYS A 280 5.88 -19.53 -1.52
C LYS A 280 4.41 -19.16 -1.47
N HIS A 281 3.84 -18.94 -0.30
CA HIS A 281 2.41 -18.79 -0.09
C HIS A 281 2.00 -17.42 0.44
N SER A 282 2.91 -16.45 0.42
CA SER A 282 2.64 -15.11 0.97
C SER A 282 3.00 -13.98 0.05
N ILE A 283 2.48 -12.80 0.42
CA ILE A 283 2.90 -11.49 -0.06
C ILE A 283 3.54 -10.76 1.11
N GLY A 284 4.83 -10.40 1.00
CA GLY A 284 5.54 -9.59 1.99
C GLY A 284 5.33 -8.10 1.73
N ILE A 285 4.98 -7.38 2.80
CA ILE A 285 4.79 -5.93 2.78
C ILE A 285 5.70 -5.30 3.83
N GLU A 286 6.70 -4.62 3.36
CA GLU A 286 7.63 -3.82 4.15
C GLU A 286 7.04 -2.45 4.50
N HIS A 287 7.46 -1.92 5.66
CA HIS A 287 7.09 -0.58 6.10
C HIS A 287 8.33 0.19 6.51
N GLU A 288 8.45 1.41 6.00
CA GLU A 288 9.59 2.28 6.32
C GLU A 288 9.70 2.55 7.82
N GLY A 289 10.91 2.42 8.38
CA GLY A 289 11.24 2.83 9.73
C GLY A 289 11.83 1.73 10.60
N TYR A 290 11.80 1.97 11.91
CA TYR A 290 12.40 1.11 12.93
C TYR A 290 11.36 0.62 13.93
N VAL A 291 11.44 -0.66 14.33
CA VAL A 291 10.46 -1.35 15.20
C VAL A 291 10.33 -0.74 16.60
N ASP A 292 11.38 -0.12 17.10
CA ASP A 292 11.48 0.47 18.45
C ASP A 292 11.17 1.98 18.49
N GLN A 293 10.86 2.59 17.34
CA GLN A 293 10.63 4.02 17.22
C GLN A 293 9.18 4.34 16.81
N PRO A 294 8.30 4.78 17.73
CA PRO A 294 6.87 4.95 17.48
C PRO A 294 6.54 6.00 16.41
N ARG A 295 7.43 6.95 16.13
CA ARG A 295 7.24 8.03 15.14
C ARG A 295 7.09 7.55 13.70
N TRP A 296 7.55 6.34 13.39
CA TRP A 296 7.45 5.77 12.05
C TRP A 296 6.05 5.22 11.74
N PHE A 297 5.25 4.90 12.76
CA PHE A 297 3.94 4.27 12.62
C PHE A 297 2.84 5.30 12.36
N THR A 298 2.93 6.01 11.24
CA THR A 298 2.02 7.10 10.88
C THR A 298 0.65 6.62 10.43
N ASP A 299 -0.34 7.49 10.52
CA ASP A 299 -1.68 7.24 9.99
C ASP A 299 -1.70 7.05 8.46
N ALA A 300 -0.82 7.76 7.74
CA ALA A 300 -0.68 7.63 6.30
C ALA A 300 -0.23 6.22 5.91
N MET A 301 0.81 5.71 6.57
CA MET A 301 1.32 4.35 6.39
C MET A 301 0.25 3.30 6.70
N TYR A 302 -0.41 3.38 7.88
CA TYR A 302 -1.47 2.44 8.24
C TYR A 302 -2.61 2.40 7.23
N ARG A 303 -3.11 3.57 6.81
CA ARG A 303 -4.21 3.65 5.84
C ARG A 303 -3.82 3.13 4.48
N SER A 304 -2.60 3.37 4.05
CA SER A 304 -2.12 2.92 2.74
C SER A 304 -1.86 1.41 2.72
N SER A 305 -1.14 0.90 3.70
CA SER A 305 -0.88 -0.53 3.88
C SER A 305 -2.17 -1.34 4.05
N ALA A 306 -3.12 -0.85 4.85
CA ALA A 306 -4.41 -1.52 5.02
C ALA A 306 -5.24 -1.56 3.72
N ARG A 307 -5.13 -0.53 2.86
CA ARG A 307 -5.77 -0.56 1.53
C ARG A 307 -5.14 -1.60 0.63
N LEU A 308 -3.82 -1.73 0.65
CA LEU A 308 -3.09 -2.75 -0.08
C LEU A 308 -3.48 -4.15 0.41
N SER A 309 -3.39 -4.41 1.73
CA SER A 309 -3.77 -5.70 2.31
C SER A 309 -5.22 -6.07 2.05
N ALA A 310 -6.13 -5.10 2.08
CA ALA A 310 -7.54 -5.33 1.73
C ALA A 310 -7.73 -5.71 0.25
N TYR A 311 -6.98 -5.06 -0.66
CA TYR A 311 -6.97 -5.39 -2.08
C TYR A 311 -6.46 -6.82 -2.31
N LEU A 312 -5.32 -7.17 -1.71
CA LEU A 312 -4.73 -8.51 -1.79
C LEU A 312 -5.68 -9.57 -1.20
N ALA A 313 -6.26 -9.31 -0.02
CA ALA A 313 -7.18 -10.23 0.63
C ALA A 313 -8.44 -10.49 -0.20
N VAL A 314 -8.94 -9.49 -0.94
CA VAL A 314 -10.08 -9.69 -1.86
C VAL A 314 -9.64 -10.41 -3.13
N LYS A 315 -8.49 -10.04 -3.71
CA LYS A 315 -7.94 -10.61 -4.95
C LYS A 315 -7.63 -12.10 -4.80
N TYR A 316 -6.95 -12.47 -3.71
CA TYR A 316 -6.46 -13.82 -3.44
C TYR A 316 -7.38 -14.65 -2.51
N HIS A 317 -8.54 -14.11 -2.13
CA HIS A 317 -9.49 -14.75 -1.21
C HIS A 317 -8.89 -15.06 0.17
N ILE A 318 -7.90 -14.28 0.62
CA ILE A 318 -7.25 -14.46 1.93
C ILE A 318 -8.24 -14.08 3.05
N PRO A 319 -8.44 -14.93 4.07
CA PRO A 319 -9.22 -14.57 5.24
C PRO A 319 -8.63 -13.36 5.98
N ILE A 320 -9.48 -12.40 6.38
CA ILE A 320 -9.01 -11.19 7.06
C ILE A 320 -9.02 -11.43 8.57
N ASP A 321 -8.03 -12.16 9.03
CA ASP A 321 -7.79 -12.49 10.43
C ASP A 321 -6.27 -12.53 10.72
N ARG A 322 -5.92 -12.72 12.01
CA ARG A 322 -4.52 -12.76 12.48
C ARG A 322 -3.80 -14.08 12.21
N LYS A 323 -4.45 -15.06 11.57
CA LYS A 323 -3.80 -16.30 11.10
C LYS A 323 -3.28 -16.17 9.67
N HIS A 324 -3.84 -15.21 8.90
CA HIS A 324 -3.53 -15.03 7.48
C HIS A 324 -2.90 -13.66 7.18
N ILE A 325 -3.10 -12.66 8.06
CA ILE A 325 -2.37 -11.39 8.04
C ILE A 325 -1.52 -11.38 9.31
N ILE A 326 -0.27 -11.77 9.15
CA ILE A 326 0.65 -12.08 10.24
C ILE A 326 1.79 -11.08 10.35
N GLU A 327 2.46 -11.07 11.47
CA GLU A 327 3.76 -10.40 11.65
C GLU A 327 4.90 -11.34 11.27
N HIS A 328 6.02 -10.79 10.84
CA HIS A 328 7.21 -11.57 10.52
C HIS A 328 7.67 -12.42 11.70
N LYS A 329 7.59 -11.88 12.91
CA LYS A 329 7.86 -12.61 14.16
C LYS A 329 7.11 -13.95 14.30
N GLN A 330 5.97 -14.13 13.60
CA GLN A 330 5.17 -15.36 13.64
C GLN A 330 5.63 -16.40 12.61
N VAL A 331 6.52 -16.02 11.69
CA VAL A 331 7.03 -16.94 10.66
C VAL A 331 7.97 -17.95 11.31
N PRO A 332 7.79 -19.26 11.08
CA PRO A 332 8.73 -20.29 11.57
C PRO A 332 10.08 -20.18 10.86
N GLY A 333 11.16 -20.38 11.57
CA GLY A 333 12.49 -20.53 10.99
C GLY A 333 13.35 -19.27 11.10
N CYS A 334 14.56 -19.47 11.63
CA CYS A 334 15.69 -18.60 11.42
C CYS A 334 16.51 -19.19 10.28
N SER A 335 17.31 -18.41 9.58
CA SER A 335 18.13 -18.74 8.41
C SER A 335 19.06 -19.97 8.55
N THR A 336 19.08 -20.63 9.68
CA THR A 336 19.94 -21.81 9.97
C THR A 336 19.19 -23.16 9.94
N GLY A 337 17.95 -23.21 9.42
CA GLY A 337 17.21 -24.47 9.25
C GLY A 337 16.69 -25.13 10.52
N GLY A 338 16.80 -24.46 11.66
CA GLY A 338 16.28 -24.94 12.94
C GLY A 338 15.13 -24.03 13.40
N GLY A 339 13.90 -24.40 13.12
CA GLY A 339 12.70 -23.63 13.41
C GLY A 339 12.66 -23.07 14.82
N GLY A 340 12.50 -21.79 14.93
CA GLY A 340 12.24 -21.07 16.17
C GLY A 340 11.36 -19.87 15.91
N VAL A 341 10.17 -19.85 16.48
CA VAL A 341 9.38 -18.62 16.64
C VAL A 341 10.24 -17.66 17.44
N GLY A 342 10.57 -16.50 16.87
CA GLY A 342 11.25 -15.45 17.62
C GLY A 342 12.57 -14.93 17.08
N CYS A 343 12.99 -15.33 15.87
CA CYS A 343 14.19 -14.79 15.23
C CYS A 343 13.99 -13.36 14.70
N HIS A 344 12.75 -13.01 14.36
CA HIS A 344 12.35 -11.72 13.86
C HIS A 344 11.60 -10.95 14.94
N THR A 345 11.71 -9.61 14.91
CA THR A 345 11.08 -8.73 15.91
C THR A 345 9.98 -7.86 15.34
N ASP A 346 9.94 -7.77 14.02
CA ASP A 346 9.07 -6.89 13.27
C ASP A 346 7.63 -7.41 13.10
N PRO A 347 6.69 -6.51 12.91
CA PRO A 347 6.80 -5.04 12.85
C PRO A 347 6.96 -4.36 14.23
N GLY A 348 7.17 -5.12 15.30
CA GLY A 348 7.46 -4.63 16.64
C GLY A 348 6.24 -4.23 17.46
N ARG A 349 6.51 -3.86 18.73
CA ARG A 349 5.48 -3.59 19.75
C ARG A 349 4.62 -2.36 19.47
N TYR A 350 5.08 -1.42 18.66
CA TYR A 350 4.36 -0.20 18.34
C TYR A 350 3.38 -0.38 17.18
N TRP A 351 3.42 -1.51 16.48
CA TRP A 351 2.42 -1.84 15.46
C TRP A 351 1.05 -2.08 16.10
N ASN A 352 0.09 -1.22 15.81
CA ASN A 352 -1.26 -1.33 16.35
C ASN A 352 -2.12 -2.30 15.51
N TRP A 353 -2.09 -3.58 15.86
CA TRP A 353 -2.82 -4.62 15.14
C TRP A 353 -4.34 -4.42 15.12
N ARG A 354 -4.94 -3.91 16.21
CA ARG A 354 -6.40 -3.63 16.25
C ARG A 354 -6.74 -2.60 15.17
N LYS A 355 -6.09 -1.42 15.21
CA LYS A 355 -6.27 -0.36 14.23
C LYS A 355 -6.06 -0.87 12.81
N TYR A 356 -4.99 -1.63 12.57
CA TYR A 356 -4.66 -2.15 11.26
C TYR A 356 -5.74 -3.09 10.72
N MET A 357 -6.14 -4.10 11.50
CA MET A 357 -7.15 -5.08 11.09
C MET A 357 -8.53 -4.45 10.86
N ASP A 358 -8.90 -3.45 11.66
CA ASP A 358 -10.15 -2.71 11.46
C ASP A 358 -10.13 -1.94 10.13
N LEU A 359 -9.03 -1.27 9.81
CA LEU A 359 -8.84 -0.59 8.52
C LEU A 359 -8.88 -1.57 7.34
N VAL A 360 -8.24 -2.73 7.45
CA VAL A 360 -8.26 -3.78 6.40
C VAL A 360 -9.69 -4.29 6.17
N LYS A 361 -10.42 -4.61 7.23
CA LYS A 361 -11.82 -5.10 7.16
C LYS A 361 -12.74 -4.09 6.50
N ASP A 362 -12.64 -2.83 6.89
CA ASP A 362 -13.46 -1.75 6.33
C ASP A 362 -13.19 -1.54 4.84
N ARG A 363 -11.92 -1.57 4.45
CA ARG A 363 -11.52 -1.44 3.05
C ARG A 363 -11.92 -2.64 2.21
N ALA A 364 -11.75 -3.86 2.69
CA ALA A 364 -12.18 -5.07 2.00
C ALA A 364 -13.71 -5.09 1.82
N ARG A 365 -14.48 -4.65 2.83
CA ARG A 365 -15.92 -4.45 2.72
C ARG A 365 -16.26 -3.46 1.60
N THR A 366 -15.54 -2.34 1.54
CA THR A 366 -15.72 -1.33 0.48
C THR A 366 -15.44 -1.90 -0.91
N ILE A 367 -14.33 -2.63 -1.09
CA ILE A 367 -13.96 -3.26 -2.36
C ILE A 367 -15.02 -4.28 -2.77
N ARG A 368 -15.37 -5.22 -1.89
CA ARG A 368 -16.40 -6.25 -2.16
C ARG A 368 -17.75 -5.63 -2.51
N ASN A 369 -18.12 -4.55 -1.84
CA ASN A 369 -19.34 -3.84 -2.15
C ASN A 369 -19.29 -3.19 -3.53
N ASN A 370 -18.19 -2.57 -3.91
CA ASN A 370 -18.04 -1.89 -5.20
C ASN A 370 -17.93 -2.86 -6.39
N THR A 371 -17.46 -4.09 -6.16
CA THR A 371 -17.38 -5.15 -7.17
C THR A 371 -18.57 -6.11 -7.13
N TYR A 372 -19.54 -5.87 -6.24
CA TYR A 372 -20.69 -6.75 -6.09
C TYR A 372 -21.48 -6.89 -7.38
N GLN A 373 -21.69 -8.13 -7.79
CA GLN A 373 -22.59 -8.55 -8.83
C GLN A 373 -23.29 -9.84 -8.41
N GLN A 374 -24.58 -9.94 -8.66
CA GLN A 374 -25.33 -11.17 -8.52
C GLN A 374 -26.21 -11.39 -9.74
N VAL A 375 -26.19 -12.62 -10.25
CA VAL A 375 -27.13 -13.13 -11.25
C VAL A 375 -28.03 -14.13 -10.56
N VAL A 376 -29.32 -14.03 -10.84
CA VAL A 376 -30.33 -15.01 -10.41
C VAL A 376 -31.15 -15.42 -11.62
N ASP A 377 -31.09 -16.69 -11.98
CA ASP A 377 -31.83 -17.33 -13.01
C ASP A 377 -33.13 -17.98 -12.45
N ASN A 378 -34.13 -18.17 -13.29
CA ASN A 378 -35.37 -18.80 -12.84
C ASN A 378 -35.19 -20.26 -12.36
N ALA A 379 -34.05 -20.89 -12.66
CA ALA A 379 -33.69 -22.22 -12.15
C ALA A 379 -32.76 -22.17 -10.95
N THR A 380 -32.36 -20.97 -10.47
CA THR A 380 -31.46 -20.83 -9.29
C THR A 380 -32.17 -21.28 -8.01
N PRO A 381 -31.71 -22.36 -7.34
CA PRO A 381 -32.36 -22.92 -6.16
C PRO A 381 -32.52 -21.87 -5.03
N GLY A 382 -33.73 -21.79 -4.46
CA GLY A 382 -34.04 -20.91 -3.31
C GLY A 382 -34.04 -19.41 -3.62
N ARG A 383 -33.79 -18.99 -4.88
CA ARG A 383 -33.72 -17.58 -5.25
C ARG A 383 -34.77 -17.13 -6.27
N PHE A 384 -35.54 -18.05 -6.78
CA PHE A 384 -36.66 -17.75 -7.68
C PHE A 384 -37.95 -18.37 -7.15
N LYS A 385 -39.08 -17.69 -7.36
CA LYS A 385 -40.42 -18.23 -7.14
C LYS A 385 -41.40 -17.69 -8.16
N ALA A 386 -42.32 -18.52 -8.57
CA ALA A 386 -43.44 -18.16 -9.41
C ALA A 386 -44.64 -19.07 -9.07
N SER A 387 -45.86 -18.63 -9.32
CA SER A 387 -47.04 -19.46 -9.18
C SER A 387 -47.18 -20.45 -10.36
N ASP A 388 -48.09 -21.40 -10.24
CA ASP A 388 -48.37 -22.44 -11.24
C ASP A 388 -48.87 -21.90 -12.59
N HIS A 389 -49.25 -20.62 -12.64
CA HIS A 389 -49.57 -19.92 -13.88
C HIS A 389 -48.34 -19.72 -14.80
N TRP A 390 -47.12 -19.83 -14.25
CA TRP A 390 -45.88 -19.68 -14.98
C TRP A 390 -45.32 -21.05 -15.38
N ASN A 391 -45.51 -21.42 -16.61
CA ASN A 391 -45.05 -22.68 -17.14
C ASN A 391 -43.56 -22.72 -17.42
N VAL A 392 -42.90 -23.85 -17.21
CA VAL A 392 -41.53 -24.07 -17.68
C VAL A 392 -41.53 -24.17 -19.21
N SER A 393 -40.69 -23.40 -19.86
CA SER A 393 -40.48 -23.45 -21.29
C SER A 393 -39.03 -23.68 -21.62
N ARG A 394 -38.77 -24.62 -22.54
CA ARG A 394 -37.43 -24.87 -23.12
C ARG A 394 -37.35 -24.37 -24.57
N ARG A 395 -38.33 -23.62 -25.01
CA ARG A 395 -38.24 -22.90 -26.29
C ARG A 395 -37.13 -21.83 -26.18
N HIS A 396 -36.29 -21.71 -27.20
CA HIS A 396 -35.18 -20.75 -27.25
C HIS A 396 -34.05 -21.01 -26.24
N THR A 397 -33.75 -22.22 -25.85
CA THR A 397 -32.67 -22.57 -24.90
C THR A 397 -31.30 -22.07 -25.32
N THR A 398 -31.05 -21.86 -26.62
CA THR A 398 -29.80 -21.29 -27.15
C THR A 398 -29.60 -19.80 -26.81
N ILE A 399 -30.66 -19.08 -26.46
CA ILE A 399 -30.63 -17.64 -26.13
C ILE A 399 -31.29 -17.33 -24.79
N SER A 400 -31.80 -18.36 -24.07
CA SER A 400 -32.13 -18.22 -22.64
C SER A 400 -30.86 -18.12 -21.80
N TYR A 401 -30.94 -17.54 -20.62
CA TYR A 401 -29.80 -17.46 -19.68
C TYR A 401 -29.70 -18.79 -18.97
N GLY A 402 -30.17 -19.71 -18.95
CA GLY A 402 -30.05 -20.99 -18.27
C GLY A 402 -30.71 -22.12 -19.08
N PRO A 403 -31.04 -23.24 -18.45
CA PRO A 403 -31.57 -24.39 -19.15
C PRO A 403 -33.03 -24.22 -19.62
N ASN A 404 -33.73 -23.18 -19.15
CA ASN A 404 -35.15 -22.93 -19.45
C ASN A 404 -35.53 -21.50 -19.01
N GLN A 405 -36.72 -21.08 -19.33
CA GLN A 405 -37.36 -19.86 -18.83
C GLN A 405 -38.77 -20.16 -18.29
N ARG A 406 -39.32 -19.27 -17.48
CA ARG A 406 -40.73 -19.29 -17.06
C ARG A 406 -41.56 -18.41 -17.96
N VAL A 407 -42.65 -18.94 -18.43
CA VAL A 407 -43.56 -18.25 -19.35
C VAL A 407 -44.97 -18.21 -18.78
N LEU A 408 -45.54 -17.02 -18.69
CA LEU A 408 -46.96 -16.82 -18.43
C LEU A 408 -47.67 -16.71 -19.77
N PRO A 409 -48.62 -17.58 -20.09
CA PRO A 409 -49.25 -17.67 -21.42
C PRO A 409 -49.94 -16.37 -21.86
N ARG A 410 -50.48 -15.61 -20.90
CA ARG A 410 -51.11 -14.29 -21.12
C ARG A 410 -51.08 -13.48 -19.81
N PRO A 411 -51.08 -12.14 -19.88
CA PRO A 411 -51.22 -11.33 -18.67
C PRO A 411 -52.50 -11.65 -17.90
N LEU A 412 -52.44 -11.49 -16.58
CA LEU A 412 -53.54 -11.73 -15.65
C LEU A 412 -54.10 -10.42 -15.08
N SER A 413 -55.34 -10.45 -14.64
CA SER A 413 -55.96 -9.35 -13.88
C SER A 413 -55.49 -9.28 -12.42
N VAL A 414 -54.99 -10.42 -11.89
CA VAL A 414 -54.49 -10.58 -10.51
C VAL A 414 -52.98 -10.66 -10.46
N SER A 415 -52.41 -10.29 -9.27
CA SER A 415 -50.97 -10.33 -9.07
C SER A 415 -50.50 -11.75 -8.74
N ARG A 416 -49.80 -12.36 -9.69
CA ARG A 416 -49.15 -13.70 -9.60
C ARG A 416 -47.75 -13.60 -10.19
N ASN A 417 -46.95 -12.64 -9.67
CA ASN A 417 -45.66 -12.29 -10.25
C ASN A 417 -44.62 -13.40 -10.13
N ALA A 418 -43.73 -13.51 -11.09
CA ALA A 418 -42.47 -14.24 -10.94
C ALA A 418 -41.46 -13.35 -10.23
N ALA A 419 -40.79 -13.86 -9.20
CA ALA A 419 -39.97 -13.03 -8.27
C ALA A 419 -38.58 -13.63 -8.06
N PHE A 420 -37.58 -12.77 -8.14
CA PHE A 420 -36.17 -13.05 -7.95
C PHE A 420 -35.68 -12.54 -6.60
N LYS A 421 -35.03 -13.43 -5.82
CA LYS A 421 -34.46 -13.12 -4.51
C LYS A 421 -33.03 -12.64 -4.69
N ILE A 422 -32.80 -11.37 -4.37
CA ILE A 422 -31.50 -10.72 -4.52
C ILE A 422 -30.94 -10.37 -3.15
N ARG A 423 -29.69 -10.78 -2.89
CA ARG A 423 -28.91 -10.30 -1.75
C ARG A 423 -28.19 -9.03 -2.14
N THR A 424 -28.36 -7.94 -1.41
CA THR A 424 -27.58 -6.71 -1.52
C THR A 424 -26.73 -6.56 -0.27
N PRO A 425 -25.38 -6.58 -0.38
CA PRO A 425 -24.47 -6.63 0.78
C PRO A 425 -24.40 -5.31 1.54
N ALA A 426 -24.90 -4.21 0.97
CA ALA A 426 -24.98 -2.91 1.63
C ALA A 426 -26.10 -2.09 0.99
N ARG A 427 -26.64 -1.10 1.74
CA ARG A 427 -27.51 -0.07 1.18
C ARG A 427 -26.73 0.78 0.15
N GLY A 428 -27.32 1.05 -1.01
CA GLY A 428 -26.67 1.88 -2.02
C GLY A 428 -27.32 1.83 -3.39
N SER A 429 -26.63 2.40 -4.36
CA SER A 429 -27.03 2.45 -5.77
C SER A 429 -26.64 1.16 -6.49
N TYR A 430 -27.59 0.57 -7.22
CA TYR A 430 -27.39 -0.68 -7.96
C TYR A 430 -28.00 -0.58 -9.37
N ARG A 431 -27.25 -1.03 -10.36
CA ARG A 431 -27.72 -1.24 -11.71
C ARG A 431 -28.43 -2.59 -11.79
N VAL A 432 -29.66 -2.59 -12.31
CA VAL A 432 -30.49 -3.78 -12.47
C VAL A 432 -30.68 -4.08 -13.96
N TYR A 433 -30.54 -5.33 -14.32
CA TYR A 433 -30.68 -5.82 -15.69
C TYR A 433 -31.64 -7.02 -15.70
N GLY A 434 -32.34 -7.19 -16.81
CA GLY A 434 -33.12 -8.38 -17.12
C GLY A 434 -32.56 -9.11 -18.33
N TRP A 435 -32.80 -10.40 -18.40
CA TRP A 435 -32.50 -11.25 -19.53
C TRP A 435 -33.76 -12.00 -19.92
N TRP A 436 -34.00 -12.16 -21.20
CA TRP A 436 -35.08 -12.98 -21.80
C TRP A 436 -34.68 -13.37 -23.20
N PRO A 437 -35.13 -14.52 -23.73
CA PRO A 437 -35.12 -14.77 -25.17
C PRO A 437 -36.17 -13.87 -25.84
N ALA A 438 -35.86 -13.31 -27.02
CA ALA A 438 -36.84 -12.51 -27.76
C ALA A 438 -37.68 -13.42 -28.68
N ASP A 439 -38.98 -13.15 -28.73
CA ASP A 439 -39.90 -13.80 -29.65
C ASP A 439 -41.09 -12.87 -29.93
N ARG A 440 -41.55 -12.84 -31.21
CA ARG A 440 -42.68 -11.99 -31.62
C ARG A 440 -44.00 -12.30 -30.89
N ASP A 441 -44.14 -13.51 -30.32
CA ASP A 441 -45.30 -13.93 -29.53
C ASP A 441 -45.23 -13.44 -28.07
N TYR A 442 -44.11 -12.81 -27.68
CA TYR A 442 -43.95 -12.31 -26.33
C TYR A 442 -44.57 -10.94 -26.17
N ASN A 443 -44.69 -10.50 -24.91
CA ASN A 443 -45.34 -9.25 -24.57
C ASN A 443 -44.45 -8.04 -24.88
N ALA A 444 -44.95 -7.09 -25.67
CA ALA A 444 -44.21 -5.87 -26.03
C ALA A 444 -44.15 -4.82 -24.88
N ARG A 445 -44.87 -5.04 -23.77
CA ARG A 445 -44.96 -4.11 -22.65
C ARG A 445 -44.82 -4.82 -21.31
N THR A 446 -43.91 -5.79 -21.22
CA THR A 446 -43.64 -6.54 -19.98
C THR A 446 -43.16 -5.61 -18.88
N MET A 447 -43.80 -5.68 -17.73
CA MET A 447 -43.50 -4.80 -16.58
C MET A 447 -42.62 -5.53 -15.55
N PHE A 448 -41.39 -5.05 -15.39
CA PHE A 448 -40.55 -5.38 -14.23
C PHE A 448 -40.91 -4.43 -13.07
N ARG A 449 -40.92 -5.01 -11.86
CA ARG A 449 -41.09 -4.28 -10.60
C ARG A 449 -39.83 -4.42 -9.78
N ILE A 450 -39.27 -3.34 -9.27
CA ILE A 450 -38.05 -3.31 -8.47
C ILE A 450 -38.36 -2.70 -7.09
N LYS A 451 -38.03 -3.44 -6.02
CA LYS A 451 -38.22 -2.96 -4.65
C LYS A 451 -37.02 -2.12 -4.26
N THR A 452 -37.20 -0.81 -4.19
CA THR A 452 -36.21 0.18 -3.78
C THR A 452 -36.34 0.53 -2.29
N THR A 453 -35.45 1.39 -1.77
CA THR A 453 -35.60 1.98 -0.43
C THR A 453 -36.85 2.85 -0.29
N GLY A 454 -37.37 3.39 -1.39
CA GLY A 454 -38.61 4.20 -1.43
C GLY A 454 -39.87 3.41 -1.83
N GLY A 455 -39.82 2.07 -1.87
CA GLY A 455 -40.94 1.24 -2.26
C GLY A 455 -40.77 0.60 -3.65
N TRP A 456 -41.89 0.14 -4.22
CA TRP A 456 -41.90 -0.53 -5.52
C TRP A 456 -41.91 0.49 -6.66
N THR A 457 -40.94 0.37 -7.56
CA THR A 457 -40.94 1.09 -8.85
C THR A 457 -41.13 0.14 -10.02
N ARG A 458 -41.40 0.66 -11.21
CA ARG A 458 -41.75 -0.13 -12.40
C ARG A 458 -40.88 0.26 -13.59
N ARG A 459 -40.52 -0.74 -14.40
CA ARG A 459 -39.85 -0.56 -15.69
C ARG A 459 -40.54 -1.43 -16.75
N THR A 460 -40.97 -0.87 -17.84
CA THR A 460 -41.59 -1.58 -18.95
C THR A 460 -40.56 -1.85 -20.04
N VAL A 461 -40.53 -3.05 -20.58
CA VAL A 461 -39.65 -3.50 -21.66
C VAL A 461 -40.45 -4.23 -22.74
N ASN A 462 -39.91 -4.25 -23.95
CA ASN A 462 -40.44 -5.04 -25.06
C ASN A 462 -39.66 -6.36 -25.12
N GLN A 463 -40.34 -7.50 -24.82
CA GLN A 463 -39.73 -8.82 -24.87
C GLN A 463 -39.74 -9.47 -26.25
N GLN A 464 -40.29 -8.80 -27.25
CA GLN A 464 -40.25 -9.23 -28.65
C GLN A 464 -38.89 -8.98 -29.30
N ILE A 465 -38.08 -8.10 -28.74
CA ILE A 465 -36.78 -7.64 -29.27
C ILE A 465 -35.70 -7.67 -28.22
N ASN A 466 -34.47 -7.57 -28.68
CA ASN A 466 -33.29 -7.42 -27.81
C ASN A 466 -33.06 -8.59 -26.83
N GLY A 467 -33.53 -9.78 -27.12
CA GLY A 467 -33.28 -10.97 -26.29
C GLY A 467 -31.89 -11.54 -26.42
N GLY A 468 -31.56 -12.51 -25.56
CA GLY A 468 -30.27 -13.19 -25.55
C GLY A 468 -29.11 -12.30 -25.05
N ARG A 469 -29.40 -11.26 -24.29
CA ARG A 469 -28.42 -10.34 -23.71
C ARG A 469 -28.96 -9.64 -22.47
N TRP A 470 -28.05 -9.05 -21.66
CA TRP A 470 -28.44 -8.24 -20.52
C TRP A 470 -29.01 -6.89 -20.97
N ILE A 471 -30.23 -6.61 -20.60
CA ILE A 471 -30.93 -5.35 -20.88
C ILE A 471 -31.03 -4.52 -19.60
N TYR A 472 -30.49 -3.32 -19.65
CA TYR A 472 -30.51 -2.38 -18.54
C TYR A 472 -31.93 -1.93 -18.21
N LEU A 473 -32.36 -2.18 -16.97
CA LEU A 473 -33.68 -1.79 -16.47
C LEU A 473 -33.66 -0.45 -15.71
N GLY A 474 -32.50 -0.06 -15.20
CA GLY A 474 -32.32 1.18 -14.46
C GLY A 474 -31.32 1.06 -13.32
N THR A 475 -31.01 2.20 -12.70
CA THR A 475 -30.24 2.29 -11.46
C THR A 475 -31.16 2.66 -10.31
N TYR A 476 -31.06 1.92 -9.19
CA TYR A 476 -32.01 2.01 -8.09
C TYR A 476 -31.27 1.99 -6.74
N ASN A 477 -31.75 2.77 -5.77
CA ASN A 477 -31.29 2.68 -4.40
C ASN A 477 -31.94 1.48 -3.69
N LEU A 478 -31.12 0.48 -3.37
CA LEU A 478 -31.58 -0.76 -2.71
C LEU A 478 -31.10 -0.79 -1.26
N ALA A 479 -31.94 -1.34 -0.37
CA ALA A 479 -31.57 -1.58 1.02
C ALA A 479 -30.63 -2.79 1.16
N GLU A 480 -29.81 -2.86 2.18
CA GLU A 480 -29.07 -4.04 2.56
C GLU A 480 -30.01 -5.14 3.04
N ASN A 481 -30.15 -6.21 2.32
CA ASN A 481 -30.83 -7.45 2.73
C ASN A 481 -30.78 -8.55 1.68
N ASP A 482 -31.36 -9.71 1.98
CA ASP A 482 -31.57 -10.84 1.07
C ASP A 482 -33.09 -11.09 0.91
N SER A 483 -33.68 -10.52 -0.12
CA SER A 483 -35.14 -10.57 -0.30
C SER A 483 -35.58 -10.66 -1.77
N TYR A 484 -36.85 -11.04 -2.01
CA TYR A 484 -37.48 -10.96 -3.32
C TYR A 484 -37.68 -9.50 -3.72
N ARG A 485 -36.90 -9.04 -4.65
CA ARG A 485 -36.68 -7.63 -4.92
C ARG A 485 -36.91 -7.24 -6.37
N VAL A 486 -36.75 -8.16 -7.30
CA VAL A 486 -37.07 -7.93 -8.71
C VAL A 486 -38.18 -8.91 -9.09
N GLU A 487 -39.24 -8.40 -9.68
CA GLU A 487 -40.38 -9.20 -10.12
C GLU A 487 -40.69 -8.91 -11.59
N VAL A 488 -41.09 -9.96 -12.31
CA VAL A 488 -41.80 -9.84 -13.60
C VAL A 488 -43.27 -9.91 -13.31
N SER A 489 -44.00 -8.85 -13.66
CA SER A 489 -45.41 -8.71 -13.31
C SER A 489 -46.32 -9.57 -14.17
N SER A 490 -47.18 -10.33 -13.53
CA SER A 490 -48.28 -11.00 -14.21
C SER A 490 -49.34 -10.03 -14.75
N LYS A 491 -49.36 -8.79 -14.25
CA LYS A 491 -50.23 -7.70 -14.72
C LYS A 491 -49.56 -6.82 -15.79
N SER A 492 -48.65 -7.37 -16.57
CA SER A 492 -48.01 -6.65 -17.68
C SER A 492 -49.08 -6.16 -18.66
N PRO A 493 -49.06 -4.89 -19.06
CA PRO A 493 -50.04 -4.38 -20.04
C PRO A 493 -49.77 -4.97 -21.43
N GLY A 494 -50.80 -5.00 -22.26
CA GLY A 494 -50.68 -5.49 -23.64
C GLY A 494 -50.99 -7.01 -23.78
N ARG A 495 -50.79 -7.52 -24.99
CA ARG A 495 -51.04 -8.92 -25.36
C ARG A 495 -49.69 -9.67 -25.47
N GLY A 496 -49.77 -10.97 -25.58
CA GLY A 496 -48.59 -11.85 -25.72
C GLY A 496 -48.13 -12.48 -24.41
N ARG A 497 -47.24 -13.44 -24.52
CA ARG A 497 -46.68 -14.19 -23.39
C ARG A 497 -45.69 -13.34 -22.61
N VAL A 498 -45.70 -13.47 -21.29
CA VAL A 498 -44.74 -12.77 -20.43
C VAL A 498 -43.66 -13.73 -19.99
N VAL A 499 -42.40 -13.35 -20.10
CA VAL A 499 -41.26 -14.20 -19.80
C VAL A 499 -40.51 -13.72 -18.56
N ALA A 500 -40.15 -14.67 -17.67
CA ALA A 500 -39.21 -14.49 -16.54
C ALA A 500 -38.09 -15.52 -16.72
N ASP A 501 -36.89 -15.03 -16.99
CA ASP A 501 -35.69 -15.84 -17.26
C ASP A 501 -34.59 -15.50 -16.23
N ALA A 502 -33.85 -14.46 -16.40
CA ALA A 502 -32.82 -14.09 -15.41
C ALA A 502 -32.76 -12.57 -15.12
N VAL A 503 -32.25 -12.27 -13.95
CA VAL A 503 -31.92 -10.89 -13.54
C VAL A 503 -30.48 -10.80 -13.04
N LYS A 504 -29.84 -9.66 -13.33
CA LYS A 504 -28.51 -9.31 -12.81
C LYS A 504 -28.62 -8.00 -12.05
N VAL A 505 -28.03 -7.99 -10.85
CA VAL A 505 -27.89 -6.80 -10.03
C VAL A 505 -26.43 -6.59 -9.71
N MET A 506 -25.92 -5.42 -9.99
CA MET A 506 -24.54 -5.06 -9.71
C MET A 506 -24.46 -3.65 -9.08
N ARG A 507 -23.52 -3.45 -8.21
CA ARG A 507 -23.32 -2.14 -7.59
C ARG A 507 -22.88 -1.12 -8.66
N SER A 508 -23.40 0.11 -8.56
CA SER A 508 -23.06 1.21 -9.46
C SER A 508 -21.74 1.83 -9.08
#